data_e1a5e881db8099bc75a73503e406cd1d
#
_entry.id   e1a5e881db8099bc75a73503e406cd1d
#
_cell.length_a   1.000
_cell.length_b   1.000
_cell.length_c   1.000
_cell.angle_alpha   90.00
_cell.angle_beta   90.00
_cell.angle_gamma   90.00
#
_symmetry.space_group_name_H-M   'P 1'
#
loop_
_entity.id
_entity.type
_entity.pdbx_description
1 polymer ?
#
loop_
_entity_poly.entity_id
_entity_poly.type
_entity_poly.pdbx_seq_one_letter_code
_entity_poly.pdbx_strand_id
1 'polypeptide(L)' 'MALENKQETVNLTADSVVDEEVIVMFSARVPNDGVGSGVSLSIRNKELYDENKSTVRQDQQEFQNLVWDTEDRLTAEATE' A
#
# COMPACT_ATOMS: atom_id res chain seq x y z
N MET A 1 24.80 -3.59 25.15
CA MET A 1 23.73 -4.54 24.83
C MET A 1 23.13 -4.20 23.49
N ALA A 2 23.10 -5.13 22.58
CA ALA A 2 22.55 -4.90 21.24
C ALA A 2 21.14 -5.44 21.12
N LEU A 3 20.31 -4.80 20.33
CA LEU A 3 19.00 -5.32 19.99
C LEU A 3 19.15 -6.48 19.01
N GLU A 4 18.46 -7.56 19.26
CA GLU A 4 18.47 -8.73 18.39
C GLU A 4 17.07 -9.06 17.96
N ASN A 5 16.94 -9.62 16.77
CA ASN A 5 15.64 -10.01 16.19
C ASN A 5 14.65 -8.85 16.12
N LYS A 6 15.20 -7.66 15.92
CA LYS A 6 14.38 -6.46 15.74
C LYS A 6 13.59 -6.59 14.46
N GLN A 7 12.29 -6.38 14.55
CA GLN A 7 11.42 -6.42 13.38
C GLN A 7 10.61 -5.15 13.30
N GLU A 8 10.49 -4.63 12.10
CA GLU A 8 9.70 -3.46 11.83
C GLU A 8 8.82 -3.77 10.61
N THR A 9 7.54 -3.49 10.73
CA THR A 9 6.59 -3.66 9.64
C THR A 9 5.95 -2.31 9.36
N VAL A 10 5.92 -1.92 8.10
CA VAL A 10 5.27 -0.68 7.69
C VAL A 10 3.91 -1.04 7.09
N ASN A 11 2.86 -0.45 7.63
CA ASN A 11 1.51 -0.61 7.11
C ASN A 11 1.15 0.67 6.35
N LEU A 12 0.76 0.50 5.10
CA LEU A 12 0.36 1.60 4.24
C LEU A 12 -1.12 1.46 3.93
N THR A 13 -1.84 2.57 4.00
CA THR A 13 -3.26 2.59 3.64
C THR A 13 -3.55 3.83 2.81
N ALA A 14 -4.51 3.71 1.92
CA ALA A 14 -4.97 4.82 1.10
C ALA A 14 -6.39 4.55 0.66
N ASP A 15 -7.10 5.60 0.31
CA ASP A 15 -8.49 5.49 -0.15
C ASP A 15 -8.62 6.16 -1.51
N SER A 16 -9.42 5.54 -2.38
CA SER A 16 -9.85 6.19 -3.61
C SER A 16 -11.21 6.83 -3.32
N VAL A 17 -11.28 8.15 -3.44
CA VAL A 17 -12.46 8.93 -3.05
C VAL A 17 -13.04 9.64 -4.27
N VAL A 18 -14.35 9.51 -4.45
CA VAL A 18 -15.09 10.20 -5.51
C VAL A 18 -16.29 10.87 -4.84
N ASP A 19 -16.47 12.18 -5.07
CA ASP A 19 -17.56 12.96 -4.52
C ASP A 19 -17.69 12.79 -3.00
N GLU A 20 -16.56 12.86 -2.29
CA GLU A 20 -16.48 12.75 -0.85
C GLU A 20 -16.84 11.35 -0.30
N GLU A 21 -16.97 10.36 -1.18
CA GLU A 21 -17.27 9.00 -0.79
C GLU A 21 -16.10 8.08 -1.07
N VAL A 22 -15.72 7.26 -0.09
CA VAL A 22 -14.67 6.27 -0.26
C VAL A 22 -15.25 5.10 -1.06
N ILE A 23 -14.70 4.86 -2.24
CA ILE A 23 -15.19 3.78 -3.11
C ILE A 23 -14.27 2.56 -3.08
N VAL A 24 -12.99 2.74 -2.82
CA VAL A 24 -12.04 1.64 -2.70
C VAL A 24 -11.05 1.98 -1.60
N MET A 25 -10.73 1.00 -0.77
CA MET A 25 -9.67 1.13 0.23
C MET A 25 -8.51 0.24 -0.16
N PHE A 26 -7.31 0.81 -0.16
CA PHE A 26 -6.09 0.07 -0.42
C PHE A 26 -5.32 -0.12 0.87
N SER A 27 -4.70 -1.28 1.04
CA SER A 27 -3.81 -1.50 2.16
C SER A 27 -2.64 -2.37 1.74
N ALA A 28 -1.51 -2.16 2.37
CA ALA A 28 -0.32 -2.95 2.11
C ALA A 28 0.47 -3.10 3.40
N ARG A 29 1.15 -4.22 3.50
CA ARG A 29 2.03 -4.50 4.62
C ARG A 29 3.41 -4.82 4.06
N VAL A 30 4.40 -4.01 4.45
CA VAL A 30 5.77 -4.16 3.99
C VAL A 30 6.61 -4.67 5.16
N PRO A 31 7.16 -5.90 5.07
CA PRO A 31 8.00 -6.44 6.13
C PRO A 31 9.31 -5.69 6.27
N ASN A 32 10.01 -5.94 7.36
CA ASN A 32 11.24 -5.23 7.69
C ASN A 32 12.38 -5.43 6.67
N ASP A 33 12.35 -6.51 5.92
CA ASP A 33 13.37 -6.76 4.89
C ASP A 33 12.96 -6.23 3.51
N GLY A 34 11.76 -5.66 3.41
CA GLY A 34 11.27 -5.13 2.15
C GLY A 34 10.88 -6.19 1.14
N VAL A 35 10.75 -7.45 1.55
CA VAL A 35 10.46 -8.56 0.64
C VAL A 35 9.14 -9.20 1.01
N GLY A 36 8.34 -9.51 0.01
CA GLY A 36 7.09 -10.22 0.23
C GLY A 36 5.94 -9.35 0.69
N SER A 37 5.97 -8.06 0.37
CA SER A 37 4.85 -7.19 0.69
C SER A 37 3.61 -7.59 -0.11
N GLY A 38 2.44 -7.43 0.49
CA GLY A 38 1.18 -7.71 -0.15
C GLY A 38 0.31 -6.48 -0.23
N VAL A 39 -0.41 -6.34 -1.32
CA VAL A 39 -1.37 -5.24 -1.51
C VAL A 39 -2.76 -5.84 -1.55
N SER A 40 -3.64 -5.28 -0.73
CA SER A 40 -5.05 -5.67 -0.69
C SER A 40 -5.91 -4.47 -1.05
N LEU A 41 -7.05 -4.73 -1.67
CA LEU A 41 -8.01 -3.68 -1.89
C LEU A 41 -9.41 -4.16 -1.51
N SER A 42 -10.21 -3.23 -1.07
CA SER A 42 -11.59 -3.50 -0.67
C SER A 42 -12.49 -2.50 -1.37
N ILE A 43 -13.42 -3.01 -2.18
CA ILE A 43 -14.36 -2.16 -2.89
C ILE A 43 -15.53 -1.85 -1.97
N ARG A 44 -15.73 -0.57 -1.69
CA ARG A 44 -16.81 -0.12 -0.79
C ARG A 44 -18.10 0.21 -1.52
N ASN A 45 -17.98 0.66 -2.77
CA ASN A 45 -19.14 0.99 -3.59
C ASN A 45 -18.88 0.52 -5.00
N LYS A 46 -19.47 -0.60 -5.35
CA LYS A 46 -19.23 -1.23 -6.65
C LYS A 46 -19.75 -0.40 -7.81
N GLU A 47 -20.88 0.27 -7.64
CA GLU A 47 -21.46 1.09 -8.70
C GLU A 47 -20.52 2.24 -9.06
N LEU A 48 -20.04 2.98 -8.04
CA LEU A 48 -19.09 4.06 -8.26
C LEU A 48 -17.76 3.54 -8.75
N TYR A 49 -17.34 2.37 -8.29
CA TYR A 49 -16.14 1.73 -8.80
C TYR A 49 -16.25 1.48 -10.29
N ASP A 50 -17.36 0.90 -10.75
CA ASP A 50 -17.56 0.60 -12.15
C ASP A 50 -17.60 1.86 -13.01
N GLU A 51 -18.16 2.95 -12.49
CA GLU A 51 -18.21 4.22 -13.20
C GLU A 51 -16.87 4.94 -13.24
N ASN A 52 -15.98 4.64 -12.29
CA ASN A 52 -14.72 5.37 -12.13
C ASN A 52 -13.50 4.44 -12.19
N LYS A 53 -13.57 3.36 -12.95
CA LYS A 53 -12.48 2.38 -13.02
C LYS A 53 -11.14 3.00 -13.42
N SER A 54 -11.13 3.92 -14.37
CA SER A 54 -9.89 4.55 -14.80
C SER A 54 -9.22 5.31 -13.65
N THR A 55 -10.02 6.07 -12.91
CA THR A 55 -9.52 6.84 -11.76
C THR A 55 -8.99 5.90 -10.68
N VAL A 56 -9.75 4.85 -10.37
CA VAL A 56 -9.33 3.88 -9.34
C VAL A 56 -8.04 3.16 -9.75
N ARG A 57 -7.91 2.82 -11.03
CA ARG A 57 -6.68 2.16 -11.52
C ARG A 57 -5.48 3.07 -11.44
N GLN A 58 -5.65 4.38 -11.67
CA GLN A 58 -4.58 5.34 -11.48
C GLN A 58 -4.19 5.43 -10.01
N ASP A 59 -5.18 5.48 -9.11
CA ASP A 59 -4.93 5.50 -7.67
C ASP A 59 -4.22 4.23 -7.23
N GLN A 60 -4.63 3.09 -7.76
CA GLN A 60 -4.00 1.81 -7.47
C GLN A 60 -2.54 1.81 -7.91
N GLN A 61 -2.25 2.37 -9.08
CA GLN A 61 -0.87 2.46 -9.57
C GLN A 61 -0.03 3.36 -8.68
N GLU A 62 -0.57 4.49 -8.24
CA GLU A 62 0.13 5.38 -7.31
C GLU A 62 0.41 4.68 -5.99
N PHE A 63 -0.56 3.93 -5.48
CA PHE A 63 -0.38 3.18 -4.24
C PHE A 63 0.68 2.09 -4.41
N GLN A 64 0.67 1.38 -5.54
CA GLN A 64 1.67 0.36 -5.83
C GLN A 64 3.08 0.98 -5.89
N ASN A 65 3.20 2.15 -6.50
CA ASN A 65 4.49 2.85 -6.54
C ASN A 65 4.96 3.22 -5.13
N LEU A 66 4.04 3.64 -4.26
CA LEU A 66 4.37 3.93 -2.87
C LEU A 66 4.87 2.68 -2.14
N VAL A 67 4.23 1.54 -2.39
CA VAL A 67 4.65 0.27 -1.81
C VAL A 67 6.06 -0.10 -2.27
N TRP A 68 6.34 0.03 -3.56
CA TRP A 68 7.67 -0.27 -4.11
C TRP A 68 8.72 0.66 -3.54
N ASP A 69 8.42 1.96 -3.41
CA ASP A 69 9.36 2.91 -2.81
C ASP A 69 9.66 2.54 -1.36
N THR A 70 8.65 2.09 -0.62
CA THR A 70 8.83 1.66 0.76
C THR A 70 9.66 0.39 0.84
N GLU A 71 9.42 -0.57 -0.06
CA GLU A 71 10.23 -1.79 -0.13
C GLU A 71 11.70 -1.46 -0.39
N ASP A 72 11.95 -0.58 -1.36
CA ASP A 72 13.32 -0.19 -1.71
C ASP A 72 14.02 0.47 -0.54
N ARG A 73 13.32 1.34 0.18
CA ARG A 73 13.88 2.01 1.34
C ARG A 73 14.24 1.02 2.44
N LEU A 74 13.33 0.10 2.76
CA LEU A 74 13.57 -0.89 3.81
C LEU A 74 14.68 -1.86 3.42
N THR A 75 14.73 -2.26 2.15
CA THR A 75 15.79 -3.12 1.66
C THR A 75 17.15 -2.43 1.77
N ALA A 76 17.23 -1.15 1.44
CA ALA A 76 18.46 -0.39 1.57
C ALA A 76 18.90 -0.28 3.02
N GLU A 77 17.96 -0.05 3.96
CA GLU A 77 18.27 0.00 5.38
C GLU A 77 18.74 -1.34 5.92
N ALA A 78 18.18 -2.43 5.41
CA ALA A 78 18.52 -3.78 5.89
C ALA A 78 19.91 -4.23 5.45
N THR A 79 20.47 -3.63 4.40
CA THR A 79 21.78 -4.04 3.89
C THR A 79 22.96 -3.34 4.58
N GLU A 80 22.71 -2.44 5.49
CA GLU A 80 23.77 -1.75 6.21
C GLU A 80 24.37 -2.56 7.35
#